data_5474dc499b818d9a3ec8df1e612ef3d9
#
_entry.id   5474dc499b818d9a3ec8df1e612ef3d9
#
_cell.length_a   1.000
_cell.length_b   1.000
_cell.length_c   1.000
_cell.angle_alpha   90.00
_cell.angle_beta   90.00
_cell.angle_gamma   90.00
#
_symmetry.space_group_name_H-M   'P 1'
#
loop_
_entity.id
_entity.type
_entity.pdbx_description
1 polymer ?
#
loop_
_entity_poly.entity_id
_entity_poly.type
_entity_poly.pdbx_seq_one_letter_code
_entity_poly.pdbx_strand_id
1 'polypeptide(L)'
;MTEKDLLELGFVKEDPLEFVDDEPDFYYYVKEITNGLTFITNSNDEMEGQDWYVEFFDTEVPIRYYDYSTVKMLFMLIEEGITKNETK
;
A
#
# COMPACT_ATOMS: atom_id res chain seq x y z
N MET A 1 -11.08 3.08 1.80
CA MET A 1 -11.06 1.97 0.82
C MET A 1 -11.04 0.63 1.55
N THR A 2 -11.36 -0.44 0.85
CA THR A 2 -11.48 -1.78 1.43
C THR A 2 -10.25 -2.62 1.10
N GLU A 3 -10.14 -3.78 1.77
CA GLU A 3 -9.05 -4.72 1.45
C GLU A 3 -9.17 -5.22 0.00
N LYS A 4 -10.39 -5.39 -0.48
CA LYS A 4 -10.62 -5.77 -1.88
C LYS A 4 -10.05 -4.71 -2.83
N ASP A 5 -10.24 -3.45 -2.50
CA ASP A 5 -9.68 -2.34 -3.28
C ASP A 5 -8.15 -2.41 -3.31
N LEU A 6 -7.54 -2.72 -2.18
CA LEU A 6 -6.09 -2.84 -2.09
C LEU A 6 -5.58 -3.98 -2.97
N LEU A 7 -6.26 -5.12 -2.94
CA LEU A 7 -5.90 -6.25 -3.78
C LEU A 7 -6.05 -5.94 -5.26
N GLU A 8 -7.09 -5.22 -5.63
CA GLU A 8 -7.29 -4.80 -7.02
C GLU A 8 -6.22 -3.83 -7.50
N LEU A 9 -5.70 -3.01 -6.58
CA LEU A 9 -4.59 -2.10 -6.89
C LEU A 9 -3.24 -2.82 -7.00
N GLY A 10 -3.20 -4.10 -6.64
CA GLY A 10 -1.99 -4.89 -6.74
C GLY A 10 -1.18 -5.00 -5.45
N PHE A 11 -1.76 -4.60 -4.33
CA PHE A 11 -1.08 -4.73 -3.05
C PHE A 11 -1.01 -6.19 -2.63
N VAL A 12 0.04 -6.54 -1.91
CA VAL A 12 0.27 -7.88 -1.38
C VAL A 12 0.18 -7.81 0.13
N LYS A 13 -0.55 -8.77 0.70
CA LYS A 13 -0.71 -8.87 2.15
C LYS A 13 0.57 -9.36 2.79
N GLU A 14 1.02 -8.64 3.81
CA GLU A 14 2.18 -9.01 4.61
C GLU A 14 1.71 -9.37 6.01
N ASP A 15 2.09 -10.55 6.48
CA ASP A 15 1.69 -11.07 7.78
C ASP A 15 2.94 -11.49 8.55
N PRO A 16 3.61 -10.54 9.22
CA PRO A 16 4.88 -10.83 9.90
C PRO A 16 4.75 -11.74 11.11
N LEU A 17 3.52 -11.96 11.60
CA LEU A 17 3.27 -12.79 12.78
C LEU A 17 2.65 -14.15 12.45
N GLU A 18 2.71 -14.59 11.20
CA GLU A 18 2.04 -15.84 10.78
C GLU A 18 2.55 -17.08 11.50
N PHE A 19 3.79 -17.04 12.03
CA PHE A 19 4.38 -18.17 12.73
C PHE A 19 4.31 -18.07 14.26
N VAL A 20 3.57 -17.09 14.78
CA VAL A 20 3.43 -16.86 16.22
C VAL A 20 2.01 -17.27 16.63
N ASP A 21 1.89 -18.46 17.22
CA ASP A 21 0.59 -19.08 17.49
C ASP A 21 -0.29 -18.31 18.48
N ASP A 22 0.30 -17.61 19.44
CA ASP A 22 -0.45 -16.98 20.53
C ASP A 22 -0.74 -15.49 20.28
N GLU A 23 -0.29 -14.94 19.16
CA GLU A 23 -0.50 -13.54 18.86
C GLU A 23 -1.75 -13.32 18.01
N PRO A 24 -2.48 -12.21 18.20
CA PRO A 24 -3.60 -11.89 17.32
C PRO A 24 -3.09 -11.62 15.92
N ASP A 25 -3.95 -11.84 14.94
CA ASP A 25 -3.61 -11.57 13.56
C ASP A 25 -3.17 -10.12 13.41
N PHE A 26 -2.01 -9.94 12.79
CA PHE A 26 -1.48 -8.63 12.50
C PHE A 26 -1.00 -8.63 11.05
N TYR A 27 -1.57 -7.78 10.23
CA TYR A 27 -1.19 -7.72 8.83
C TYR A 27 -1.39 -6.32 8.27
N TYR A 28 -0.73 -6.07 7.15
CA TYR A 28 -0.84 -4.85 6.40
C TYR A 28 -0.58 -5.18 4.93
N TYR A 29 -0.66 -4.18 4.07
CA TYR A 29 -0.48 -4.39 2.63
C TYR A 29 0.66 -3.53 2.12
N VAL A 30 1.41 -4.07 1.16
CA VAL A 30 2.53 -3.35 0.52
C VAL A 30 2.45 -3.53 -0.99
N LYS A 31 2.97 -2.55 -1.71
CA LYS A 31 3.12 -2.63 -3.15
C LYS A 31 4.40 -1.93 -3.56
N GLU A 32 5.31 -2.67 -4.16
CA GLU A 32 6.50 -2.10 -4.76
C GLU A 32 6.19 -1.76 -6.21
N ILE A 33 6.30 -0.49 -6.58
CA ILE A 33 6.05 -0.04 -7.94
C ILE A 33 7.30 -0.23 -8.78
N THR A 34 8.43 0.19 -8.23
CA THR A 34 9.72 0.06 -8.87
C THR A 34 10.78 0.05 -7.77
N ASN A 35 12.01 -0.26 -8.15
CA ASN A 35 13.11 -0.32 -7.20
C ASN A 35 13.25 1.03 -6.48
N GLY A 36 13.10 1.00 -5.16
CA GLY A 36 13.19 2.19 -4.34
C GLY A 36 11.89 2.95 -4.12
N LEU A 37 10.78 2.48 -4.71
CA LEU A 37 9.48 3.12 -4.50
C LEU A 37 8.44 2.08 -4.09
N THR A 38 8.10 2.09 -2.82
CA THR A 38 7.15 1.16 -2.23
C THR A 38 6.06 1.93 -1.50
N PHE A 39 4.82 1.44 -1.61
CA PHE A 39 3.69 1.97 -0.86
C PHE A 39 3.29 0.97 0.21
N ILE A 40 2.81 1.47 1.33
CA ILE A 40 2.40 0.66 2.47
C ILE A 40 1.09 1.19 3.02
N THR A 41 0.31 0.30 3.65
CA THR A 41 -0.94 0.70 4.30
C THR A 41 -0.78 0.65 5.81
N ASN A 42 -1.79 1.19 6.52
CA ASN A 42 -1.92 0.94 7.94
C ASN A 42 -2.17 -0.56 8.16
N SER A 43 -2.01 -1.00 9.40
CA SER A 43 -2.24 -2.40 9.76
C SER A 43 -3.69 -2.61 10.21
N ASN A 44 -4.10 -3.88 10.23
CA ASN A 44 -5.46 -4.23 10.62
C ASN A 44 -5.78 -3.85 12.07
N ASP A 45 -4.79 -3.85 12.96
CA ASP A 45 -4.99 -3.47 14.35
C ASP A 45 -5.18 -1.96 14.53
N GLU A 46 -4.87 -1.18 13.51
CA GLU A 46 -5.08 0.26 13.52
C GLU A 46 -6.43 0.66 12.92
N MET A 47 -7.26 -0.33 12.56
CA MET A 47 -8.51 -0.07 11.85
C MET A 47 -9.67 0.36 12.72
N GLU A 48 -9.54 0.32 14.03
CA GLU A 48 -10.63 0.70 14.92
C GLU A 48 -11.00 2.16 14.72
N GLY A 49 -12.13 2.38 14.05
CA GLY A 49 -12.59 3.72 13.74
C GLY A 49 -11.87 4.41 12.59
N GLN A 50 -11.07 3.69 11.83
CA GLN A 50 -10.31 4.25 10.70
C GLN A 50 -10.46 3.40 9.45
N ASP A 51 -10.29 4.03 8.30
CA ASP A 51 -10.29 3.33 7.02
C ASP A 51 -8.86 2.92 6.64
N TRP A 52 -8.76 1.99 5.69
CA TRP A 52 -7.48 1.69 5.07
C TRP A 52 -6.98 2.92 4.32
N TYR A 53 -5.70 3.21 4.45
CA TYR A 53 -5.06 4.29 3.70
C TYR A 53 -3.70 3.82 3.18
N VAL A 54 -3.22 4.51 2.15
CA VAL A 54 -1.95 4.21 1.50
C VAL A 54 -0.99 5.36 1.76
N GLU A 55 0.24 5.05 2.12
CA GLU A 55 1.27 6.06 2.27
C GLU A 55 2.58 5.57 1.66
N PHE A 56 3.49 6.48 1.45
CA PHE A 56 4.82 6.13 0.93
C PHE A 56 5.61 5.43 2.04
N PHE A 57 6.24 4.32 1.68
CA PHE A 57 7.08 3.58 2.61
C PHE A 57 8.40 4.33 2.82
N ASP A 58 8.87 4.32 4.06
CA ASP A 58 10.18 4.87 4.43
C ASP A 58 10.32 6.37 4.15
N THR A 59 9.25 7.13 4.37
CA THR A 59 9.30 8.59 4.33
C THR A 59 8.75 9.15 5.63
N GLU A 60 9.20 10.35 5.97
CA GLU A 60 8.70 11.05 7.14
C GLU A 60 7.54 11.99 6.78
N VAL A 61 7.22 12.11 5.51
CA VAL A 61 6.17 13.01 5.04
C VAL A 61 4.81 12.33 5.28
N PRO A 62 3.92 12.95 6.05
CA PRO A 62 2.64 12.34 6.40
C PRO A 62 1.61 12.49 5.27
N ILE A 63 1.87 11.86 4.15
CA ILE A 63 0.96 11.86 3.00
C ILE A 63 0.18 10.56 3.03
N ARG A 64 -1.15 10.65 3.14
CA ARG A 64 -2.02 9.49 3.20
C ARG A 64 -3.14 9.62 2.18
N TYR A 65 -3.42 8.53 1.48
CA TYR A 65 -4.48 8.48 0.48
C TYR A 65 -5.53 7.46 0.92
N TYR A 66 -6.78 7.90 1.03
CA TYR A 66 -7.88 7.08 1.51
C TYR A 66 -8.81 6.61 0.39
N ASP A 67 -8.68 7.16 -0.80
CA ASP A 67 -9.62 6.94 -1.88
C ASP A 67 -9.02 6.06 -2.97
N TYR A 68 -9.77 5.00 -3.33
CA TYR A 68 -9.34 4.04 -4.35
C TYR A 68 -9.00 4.71 -5.68
N SER A 69 -9.90 5.60 -6.15
CA SER A 69 -9.71 6.25 -7.44
C SER A 69 -8.46 7.13 -7.46
N THR A 70 -8.20 7.81 -6.36
CA THR A 70 -7.02 8.65 -6.23
C THR A 70 -5.73 7.83 -6.29
N VAL A 71 -5.69 6.72 -5.55
CA VAL A 71 -4.53 5.84 -5.54
C VAL A 71 -4.32 5.21 -6.90
N LYS A 72 -5.39 4.76 -7.54
CA LYS A 72 -5.32 4.18 -8.87
C LYS A 72 -4.72 5.17 -9.87
N MET A 73 -5.18 6.41 -9.84
CA MET A 73 -4.66 7.46 -10.71
C MET A 73 -3.18 7.73 -10.43
N LEU A 74 -2.80 7.78 -9.16
CA LEU A 74 -1.42 7.98 -8.75
C LEU A 74 -0.52 6.89 -9.33
N PHE A 75 -0.94 5.63 -9.22
CA PHE A 75 -0.16 4.51 -9.75
C PHE A 75 -0.04 4.58 -11.27
N MET A 76 -1.12 4.94 -11.96
CA MET A 76 -1.08 5.08 -13.42
C MET A 76 -0.11 6.16 -13.85
N LEU A 77 -0.07 7.28 -13.17
CA LEU A 77 0.85 8.37 -13.48
C LEU A 77 2.30 7.98 -13.24
N ILE A 78 2.56 7.27 -12.16
CA ILE A 78 3.89 6.79 -11.83
C ILE A 78 4.37 5.79 -12.89
N GLU A 79 3.53 4.82 -13.24
CA GLU A 79 3.88 3.80 -14.21
C GLU A 79 4.11 4.40 -15.60
N GLU A 80 3.34 5.41 -15.97
CA GLU A 80 3.55 6.14 -17.23
C GLU A 80 4.92 6.82 -17.24
N GLY A 81 5.30 7.43 -16.11
CA GLY A 81 6.60 8.07 -16.01
C GLY A 81 7.75 7.09 -16.14
N ILE A 82 7.61 5.91 -15.53
CA ILE A 82 8.62 4.86 -15.61
C ILE A 82 8.78 4.39 -17.05
N THR A 83 7.67 4.14 -17.73
CA THR A 83 7.68 3.68 -19.12
C THR A 83 8.37 4.68 -20.04
N LYS A 84 8.10 5.97 -19.86
CA LYS A 84 8.74 7.03 -20.65
C LYS A 84 10.23 7.09 -20.42
N ASN A 85 10.68 6.83 -19.20
CA ASN A 85 12.10 6.82 -18.89
C ASN A 85 12.82 5.63 -19.53
N GLU A 86 12.12 4.52 -19.67
CA GLU A 86 12.69 3.31 -20.27
C GLU A 86 12.83 3.41 -21.79
N THR A 87 12.06 4.28 -22.42
CA THR A 87 12.06 4.40 -23.88
C THR A 87 13.10 5.37 -24.40
N LYS A 88 13.89 5.95 -23.56
CA LYS A 88 14.95 6.86 -24.01
C LYS A 88 16.14 6.13 -24.58
#